data_27ccbb2fa09ff1593b3425787fa22e34
#
_entry.id   27ccbb2fa09ff1593b3425787fa22e34
#
_cell.length_a   1.000
_cell.length_b   1.000
_cell.length_c   1.000
_cell.angle_alpha   90.00
_cell.angle_beta   90.00
_cell.angle_gamma   90.00
#
_symmetry.space_group_name_H-M   'P 1'
#
loop_
_entity.id
_entity.type
_entity.pdbx_description
1 polymer ?
#
loop_
_entity_poly.entity_id
_entity_poly.type
_entity_poly.pdbx_seq_one_letter_code
_entity_poly.pdbx_strand_id
1 'polypeptide(L)'
;MLSNRWWQITSGTRFMVYGKAKSIGISNFEGKYIDELQHKWEIVPQFIQVEAHPYFTQKELRQILGKYDIKLMSWYPLGHGDKSLMDEPLFVELGRKYGKSTAQIILRWHTQMGFVVIPGSRNVAHIKDNLDILDFELTDEEMTEIAKLDKNVRYYYRTDEQLVQFAGWKPEYEQV
;
A
#
# COMPACT_ATOMS: atom_id res chain seq x y z
N MET A 1 -14.73 -15.75 -14.82
CA MET A 1 -13.48 -15.91 -14.03
C MET A 1 -13.37 -14.93 -12.83
N LEU A 2 -14.29 -13.99 -12.67
CA LEU A 2 -14.31 -13.01 -11.55
C LEU A 2 -15.12 -13.49 -10.31
N SER A 3 -15.88 -14.60 -10.42
CA SER A 3 -16.82 -15.03 -9.38
C SER A 3 -16.19 -15.30 -8.01
N ASN A 4 -14.95 -15.79 -7.96
CA ASN A 4 -14.30 -16.12 -6.68
C ASN A 4 -13.69 -14.91 -5.94
N ARG A 5 -13.45 -13.78 -6.63
CA ARG A 5 -12.98 -12.53 -5.97
C ARG A 5 -14.12 -11.81 -5.25
N TRP A 6 -15.34 -11.96 -5.73
CA TRP A 6 -16.53 -11.37 -5.12
C TRP A 6 -16.83 -11.93 -3.74
N TRP A 7 -16.48 -13.18 -3.49
CA TRP A 7 -16.67 -13.82 -2.19
C TRP A 7 -15.91 -13.09 -1.06
N GLN A 8 -14.74 -12.59 -1.31
CA GLN A 8 -13.95 -11.86 -0.30
C GLN A 8 -14.61 -10.53 0.10
N ILE A 9 -15.25 -9.85 -0.85
CA ILE A 9 -15.92 -8.57 -0.61
C ILE A 9 -17.25 -8.78 0.12
N THR A 10 -18.04 -9.74 -0.32
CA THR A 10 -19.31 -10.07 0.33
C THR A 10 -19.13 -10.61 1.74
N SER A 11 -18.07 -11.39 2.01
CA SER A 11 -17.76 -11.84 3.37
C SER A 11 -17.34 -10.69 4.28
N GLY A 12 -16.49 -9.77 3.79
CA GLY A 12 -16.09 -8.56 4.52
C GLY A 12 -17.27 -7.70 4.90
N THR A 13 -18.19 -7.44 3.97
CA THR A 13 -19.44 -6.71 4.20
C THR A 13 -20.29 -7.36 5.32
N ARG A 14 -20.43 -8.69 5.31
CA ARG A 14 -21.15 -9.41 6.37
C ARG A 14 -20.51 -9.20 7.75
N PHE A 15 -19.17 -9.24 7.86
CA PHE A 15 -18.50 -8.99 9.14
C PHE A 15 -18.74 -7.58 9.68
N MET A 16 -18.83 -6.57 8.82
CA MET A 16 -19.22 -5.22 9.25
C MET A 16 -20.67 -5.14 9.70
N VAL A 17 -21.59 -5.69 8.90
CA VAL A 17 -23.03 -5.70 9.24
C VAL A 17 -23.28 -6.38 10.59
N TYR A 18 -22.56 -7.46 10.91
CA TYR A 18 -22.67 -8.13 12.21
C TYR A 18 -21.80 -7.49 13.32
N GLY A 19 -21.20 -6.33 13.08
CA GLY A 19 -20.38 -5.62 14.07
C GLY A 19 -19.07 -6.33 14.46
N LYS A 20 -18.66 -7.36 13.70
CA LYS A 20 -17.42 -8.13 13.95
C LYS A 20 -16.17 -7.46 13.37
N ALA A 21 -16.35 -6.58 12.39
CA ALA A 21 -15.30 -5.75 11.82
C ALA A 21 -15.73 -4.28 11.82
N LYS A 22 -14.81 -3.38 12.11
CA LYS A 22 -15.05 -1.93 12.08
C LYS A 22 -14.74 -1.33 10.71
N SER A 23 -13.94 -2.00 9.92
CA SER A 23 -13.58 -1.59 8.56
C SER A 23 -13.28 -2.81 7.70
N ILE A 24 -13.41 -2.64 6.38
CA ILE A 24 -13.03 -3.63 5.39
C ILE A 24 -12.09 -3.04 4.37
N GLY A 25 -11.26 -3.86 3.78
CA GLY A 25 -10.35 -3.49 2.71
C GLY A 25 -10.31 -4.53 1.60
N ILE A 26 -9.75 -4.10 0.48
CA ILE A 26 -9.48 -4.96 -0.67
C ILE A 26 -7.98 -4.96 -0.96
N SER A 27 -7.48 -5.95 -1.66
CA SER A 27 -6.06 -6.02 -2.02
C SER A 27 -5.87 -6.28 -3.50
N ASN A 28 -5.02 -5.46 -4.13
CA ASN A 28 -4.61 -5.60 -5.53
C ASN A 28 -5.76 -5.57 -6.55
N PHE A 29 -6.82 -4.81 -6.26
CA PHE A 29 -7.84 -4.45 -7.22
C PHE A 29 -7.44 -3.12 -7.87
N GLU A 30 -6.77 -3.19 -9.00
CA GLU A 30 -6.21 -2.03 -9.70
C GLU A 30 -6.86 -1.88 -11.08
N GLY A 31 -6.85 -0.66 -11.61
CA GLY A 31 -7.37 -0.34 -12.94
C GLY A 31 -8.83 -0.77 -13.12
N LYS A 32 -9.11 -1.49 -14.22
CA LYS A 32 -10.47 -1.93 -14.57
C LYS A 32 -11.19 -2.72 -13.47
N TYR A 33 -10.45 -3.38 -12.59
CA TYR A 33 -11.07 -4.17 -11.52
C TYR A 33 -11.75 -3.30 -10.46
N ILE A 34 -11.21 -2.11 -10.20
CA ILE A 34 -11.85 -1.17 -9.28
C ILE A 34 -13.09 -0.54 -9.92
N ASP A 35 -13.04 -0.26 -11.23
CA ASP A 35 -14.20 0.27 -11.96
C ASP A 35 -15.35 -0.74 -12.01
N GLU A 36 -15.04 -2.04 -12.12
CA GLU A 36 -16.06 -3.10 -12.04
C GLU A 36 -16.63 -3.24 -10.62
N LEU A 37 -15.81 -3.05 -9.59
CA LEU A 37 -16.22 -3.14 -8.19
C LEU A 37 -17.19 -2.05 -7.79
N GLN A 38 -16.97 -0.81 -8.23
CA GLN A 38 -17.77 0.36 -7.81
C GLN A 38 -19.28 0.18 -8.05
N HIS A 39 -19.66 -0.66 -8.99
CA HIS A 39 -21.07 -0.95 -9.29
C HIS A 39 -21.68 -2.08 -8.44
N LYS A 40 -20.87 -2.71 -7.56
CA LYS A 40 -21.26 -3.94 -6.88
C LYS A 40 -21.01 -3.95 -5.38
N TRP A 41 -20.30 -2.96 -4.82
CA TRP A 41 -20.13 -2.93 -3.39
C TRP A 41 -21.39 -2.42 -2.68
N GLU A 42 -21.82 -3.15 -1.66
CA GLU A 42 -22.87 -2.71 -0.73
C GLU A 42 -22.30 -1.74 0.30
N ILE A 43 -21.03 -1.96 0.71
CA ILE A 43 -20.26 -1.06 1.58
C ILE A 43 -18.96 -0.75 0.87
N VAL A 44 -18.66 0.53 0.70
CA VAL A 44 -17.40 0.99 0.13
C VAL A 44 -16.24 0.54 1.03
N PRO A 45 -15.22 -0.16 0.52
CA PRO A 45 -14.06 -0.52 1.33
C PRO A 45 -13.31 0.74 1.76
N GLN A 46 -12.88 0.81 3.01
CA GLN A 46 -12.14 1.95 3.54
C GLN A 46 -10.67 1.93 3.12
N PHE A 47 -10.14 0.75 2.78
CA PHE A 47 -8.74 0.57 2.42
C PHE A 47 -8.59 -0.26 1.15
N ILE A 48 -7.56 0.10 0.37
CA ILE A 48 -7.01 -0.77 -0.66
C ILE A 48 -5.54 -1.02 -0.39
N GLN A 49 -5.13 -2.28 -0.28
CA GLN A 49 -3.73 -2.64 -0.13
C GLN A 49 -3.12 -2.99 -1.49
N VAL A 50 -2.13 -2.20 -1.90
CA VAL A 50 -1.42 -2.35 -3.18
C VAL A 50 0.06 -2.08 -3.01
N GLU A 51 0.87 -2.51 -3.98
CA GLU A 51 2.26 -2.08 -4.07
C GLU A 51 2.32 -0.57 -4.27
N ALA A 52 3.05 0.12 -3.39
CA ALA A 52 3.33 1.54 -3.57
C ALA A 52 4.65 1.90 -2.89
N HIS A 53 5.49 2.67 -3.58
CA HIS A 53 6.78 3.17 -3.14
C HIS A 53 7.17 4.38 -4.02
N PRO A 54 8.23 5.13 -3.73
CA PRO A 54 8.57 6.33 -4.48
C PRO A 54 8.77 6.15 -5.99
N TYR A 55 9.18 4.96 -6.45
CA TYR A 55 9.29 4.64 -7.88
C TYR A 55 7.98 4.15 -8.53
N PHE A 56 6.94 3.91 -7.70
CA PHE A 56 5.61 3.49 -8.14
C PHE A 56 4.55 4.06 -7.21
N THR A 57 4.16 5.31 -7.45
CA THR A 57 3.30 6.08 -6.54
C THR A 57 1.81 5.80 -6.68
N GLN A 58 1.42 4.88 -7.58
CA GLN A 58 0.00 4.56 -7.87
C GLN A 58 -0.82 5.81 -8.28
N LYS A 59 -0.22 6.70 -9.08
CA LYS A 59 -0.80 7.99 -9.44
C LYS A 59 -2.22 7.86 -10.01
N GLU A 60 -2.42 6.95 -10.96
CA GLU A 60 -3.74 6.74 -11.60
C GLU A 60 -4.75 6.14 -10.63
N LEU A 61 -4.35 5.12 -9.87
CA LEU A 61 -5.21 4.49 -8.87
C LEU A 61 -5.64 5.50 -7.81
N ARG A 62 -4.74 6.35 -7.32
CA ARG A 62 -5.06 7.39 -6.33
C ARG A 62 -6.13 8.37 -6.81
N GLN A 63 -6.15 8.72 -8.10
CA GLN A 63 -7.19 9.58 -8.66
C GLN A 63 -8.58 8.90 -8.59
N ILE A 64 -8.62 7.58 -8.79
CA ILE A 64 -9.85 6.81 -8.65
C ILE A 64 -10.27 6.73 -7.18
N LEU A 65 -9.34 6.37 -6.30
CA LEU A 65 -9.60 6.20 -4.87
C LEU A 65 -10.12 7.48 -4.20
N GLY A 66 -9.62 8.64 -4.62
CA GLY A 66 -10.05 9.95 -4.11
C GLY A 66 -11.54 10.24 -4.34
N LYS A 67 -12.17 9.61 -5.34
CA LYS A 67 -13.61 9.76 -5.59
C LYS A 67 -14.47 9.05 -4.54
N TYR A 68 -13.91 8.09 -3.81
CA TYR A 68 -14.62 7.22 -2.87
C TYR A 68 -14.09 7.32 -1.44
N ASP A 69 -13.14 8.20 -1.18
CA ASP A 69 -12.42 8.32 0.11
C ASP A 69 -11.78 7.00 0.59
N ILE A 70 -11.31 6.17 -0.37
CA ILE A 70 -10.61 4.93 -0.07
C ILE A 70 -9.14 5.26 0.20
N LYS A 71 -8.61 4.84 1.35
CA LYS A 71 -7.21 5.04 1.73
C LYS A 71 -6.32 3.97 1.11
N LEU A 72 -5.20 4.38 0.55
CA LEU A 72 -4.18 3.46 0.04
C LEU A 72 -3.35 2.92 1.21
N MET A 73 -3.20 1.60 1.26
CA MET A 73 -2.29 0.91 2.18
C MET A 73 -1.16 0.32 1.35
N SER A 74 0.08 0.74 1.64
CA SER A 74 1.25 0.32 0.88
C SER A 74 1.83 -0.98 1.41
N TRP A 75 1.98 -1.98 0.52
CA TRP A 75 2.91 -3.08 0.74
C TRP A 75 4.15 -2.85 -0.13
N TYR A 76 5.30 -3.40 0.28
CA TYR A 76 6.63 -3.05 -0.24
C TYR A 76 6.99 -1.56 -0.17
N PRO A 77 6.65 -0.86 0.93
CA PRO A 77 6.89 0.59 1.02
C PRO A 77 8.38 0.96 0.85
N LEU A 78 9.28 0.05 1.16
CA LEU A 78 10.74 0.20 1.03
C LEU A 78 11.31 -0.54 -0.19
N GLY A 79 10.50 -0.79 -1.22
CA GLY A 79 10.95 -1.34 -2.49
C GLY A 79 11.44 -2.78 -2.43
N HIS A 80 10.91 -3.62 -1.52
CA HIS A 80 11.24 -5.04 -1.42
C HIS A 80 12.76 -5.34 -1.28
N GLY A 81 13.49 -4.42 -0.66
CA GLY A 81 14.95 -4.54 -0.48
C GLY A 81 15.77 -4.09 -1.68
N ASP A 82 15.17 -3.38 -2.63
CA ASP A 82 15.91 -2.74 -3.72
C ASP A 82 16.88 -1.69 -3.18
N LYS A 83 18.17 -1.98 -3.36
CA LYS A 83 19.24 -1.08 -2.93
C LYS A 83 19.20 0.25 -3.67
N SER A 84 18.74 0.27 -4.94
CA SER A 84 18.69 1.51 -5.71
C SER A 84 17.72 2.53 -5.11
N LEU A 85 16.60 2.06 -4.54
CA LEU A 85 15.68 2.93 -3.82
C LEU A 85 16.27 3.40 -2.48
N MET A 86 16.95 2.50 -1.76
CA MET A 86 17.54 2.83 -0.45
C MET A 86 18.77 3.74 -0.59
N ASP A 87 19.50 3.63 -1.68
CA ASP A 87 20.71 4.43 -1.97
C ASP A 87 20.39 5.63 -2.88
N GLU A 88 19.11 5.93 -3.15
CA GLU A 88 18.70 7.09 -3.95
C GLU A 88 19.25 8.38 -3.34
N PRO A 89 20.06 9.17 -4.10
CA PRO A 89 20.77 10.34 -3.57
C PRO A 89 19.85 11.32 -2.84
N LEU A 90 18.66 11.56 -3.34
CA LEU A 90 17.69 12.45 -2.70
C LEU A 90 17.33 11.97 -1.30
N PHE A 91 17.05 10.70 -1.10
CA PHE A 91 16.70 10.17 0.22
C PHE A 91 17.90 10.14 1.17
N VAL A 92 19.10 9.91 0.66
CA VAL A 92 20.33 9.98 1.46
C VAL A 92 20.58 11.41 1.94
N GLU A 93 20.38 12.42 1.08
CA GLU A 93 20.50 13.83 1.43
C GLU A 93 19.47 14.25 2.48
N LEU A 94 18.21 13.92 2.26
CA LEU A 94 17.12 14.18 3.22
C LEU A 94 17.37 13.48 4.56
N GLY A 95 17.89 12.25 4.53
CA GLY A 95 18.29 11.55 5.74
C GLY A 95 19.33 12.32 6.56
N ARG A 96 20.34 12.86 5.90
CA ARG A 96 21.36 13.73 6.57
C ARG A 96 20.74 15.00 7.12
N LYS A 97 19.86 15.65 6.36
CA LYS A 97 19.17 16.90 6.77
C LYS A 97 18.36 16.69 8.06
N TYR A 98 17.61 15.61 8.14
CA TYR A 98 16.69 15.34 9.25
C TYR A 98 17.30 14.46 10.36
N GLY A 99 18.52 13.96 10.18
CA GLY A 99 19.14 13.03 11.14
C GLY A 99 18.41 11.67 11.17
N LYS A 100 17.86 11.24 10.04
CA LYS A 100 17.06 10.03 9.89
C LYS A 100 17.66 9.08 8.86
N SER A 101 17.32 7.79 8.94
CA SER A 101 17.68 6.83 7.91
C SER A 101 16.86 7.04 6.64
N THR A 102 17.36 6.57 5.50
CA THR A 102 16.63 6.57 4.23
C THR A 102 15.26 5.88 4.36
N ALA A 103 15.19 4.77 5.10
CA ALA A 103 13.94 4.08 5.37
C ALA A 103 12.92 4.99 6.08
N GLN A 104 13.36 5.73 7.09
CA GLN A 104 12.49 6.66 7.82
C GLN A 104 12.00 7.80 6.92
N ILE A 105 12.83 8.35 6.04
CA ILE A 105 12.42 9.37 5.05
C ILE A 105 11.36 8.81 4.12
N ILE A 106 11.56 7.63 3.56
CA ILE A 106 10.59 6.98 2.66
C ILE A 106 9.26 6.71 3.40
N LEU A 107 9.31 6.19 4.63
CA LEU A 107 8.11 5.94 5.42
C LEU A 107 7.38 7.24 5.79
N ARG A 108 8.12 8.32 6.10
CA ARG A 108 7.54 9.64 6.33
C ARG A 108 6.85 10.18 5.08
N TRP A 109 7.49 10.05 3.92
CA TRP A 109 6.88 10.42 2.65
C TRP A 109 5.53 9.70 2.45
N HIS A 110 5.45 8.39 2.70
CA HIS A 110 4.20 7.64 2.59
C HIS A 110 3.11 8.21 3.50
N THR A 111 3.43 8.50 4.76
CA THR A 111 2.45 9.03 5.70
C THR A 111 1.98 10.43 5.31
N GLN A 112 2.85 11.28 4.77
CA GLN A 112 2.48 12.59 4.25
C GLN A 112 1.67 12.52 2.95
N MET A 113 1.85 11.45 2.15
CA MET A 113 0.97 11.13 1.03
C MET A 113 -0.43 10.64 1.48
N GLY A 114 -0.68 10.48 2.77
CA GLY A 114 -1.91 9.94 3.33
C GLY A 114 -2.03 8.42 3.19
N PHE A 115 -0.91 7.70 2.96
CA PHE A 115 -0.91 6.25 2.88
C PHE A 115 -0.77 5.61 4.25
N VAL A 116 -1.40 4.47 4.42
CA VAL A 116 -1.09 3.54 5.50
C VAL A 116 0.10 2.69 5.07
N VAL A 117 1.12 2.56 5.90
CA VAL A 117 2.35 1.80 5.58
C VAL A 117 2.48 0.56 6.43
N ILE A 118 2.94 -0.53 5.82
CA ILE A 118 3.20 -1.79 6.52
C ILE A 118 4.66 -2.19 6.28
N PRO A 119 5.62 -1.54 6.97
CA PRO A 119 7.02 -1.92 6.87
C PRO A 119 7.26 -3.21 7.67
N GLY A 120 7.76 -4.24 7.00
CA GLY A 120 8.13 -5.49 7.64
C GLY A 120 9.59 -5.49 8.10
N SER A 121 9.87 -5.96 9.31
CA SER A 121 11.23 -6.25 9.75
C SER A 121 11.26 -7.38 10.81
N ARG A 122 12.35 -8.15 10.81
CA ARG A 122 12.68 -9.08 11.90
C ARG A 122 13.71 -8.50 12.89
N ASN A 123 14.26 -7.33 12.56
CA ASN A 123 15.23 -6.64 13.42
C ASN A 123 14.49 -5.64 14.32
N VAL A 124 14.65 -5.80 15.63
CA VAL A 124 14.00 -4.95 16.65
C VAL A 124 14.40 -3.47 16.50
N ALA A 125 15.66 -3.18 16.13
CA ALA A 125 16.10 -1.80 15.88
C ALA A 125 15.31 -1.19 14.70
N HIS A 126 15.21 -1.89 13.59
CA HIS A 126 14.44 -1.41 12.43
C HIS A 126 12.95 -1.23 12.74
N ILE A 127 12.36 -2.08 13.62
CA ILE A 127 10.96 -1.91 14.04
C ILE A 127 10.79 -0.61 14.81
N LYS A 128 11.74 -0.25 15.69
CA LYS A 128 11.73 1.02 16.42
C LYS A 128 11.91 2.20 15.45
N ASP A 129 12.88 2.12 14.56
CA ASP A 129 13.15 3.17 13.56
C ASP A 129 11.95 3.40 12.65
N ASN A 130 11.24 2.35 12.25
CA ASN A 130 10.04 2.45 11.42
C ASN A 130 8.89 3.22 12.11
N LEU A 131 8.88 3.29 13.44
CA LEU A 131 7.91 4.08 14.22
C LEU A 131 8.38 5.50 14.48
N ASP A 132 9.69 5.74 14.43
CA ASP A 132 10.34 7.04 14.71
C ASP A 132 10.35 7.91 13.44
N ILE A 133 9.15 8.25 12.94
CA ILE A 133 8.94 9.00 11.69
C ILE A 133 7.97 10.18 11.85
N LEU A 134 7.49 10.44 13.07
CA LEU A 134 6.46 11.43 13.31
C LEU A 134 6.98 12.74 13.93
N ASP A 135 8.27 12.82 14.24
CA ASP A 135 8.94 13.94 14.86
C ASP A 135 9.56 14.95 13.87
N PHE A 136 9.40 14.70 12.57
CA PHE A 136 9.84 15.59 11.50
C PHE A 136 8.81 15.60 10.35
N GLU A 137 8.95 16.57 9.45
CA GLU A 137 8.08 16.72 8.30
C GLU A 137 8.90 17.11 7.05
N LEU A 138 8.61 16.45 5.93
CA LEU A 138 9.16 16.82 4.63
C LEU A 138 8.43 18.07 4.13
N THR A 139 9.15 19.03 3.56
CA THR A 139 8.54 20.23 2.98
C THR A 139 7.78 19.90 1.69
N ASP A 140 6.93 20.83 1.24
CA ASP A 140 6.19 20.66 -0.02
C ASP A 140 7.14 20.58 -1.23
N GLU A 141 8.27 21.29 -1.18
CA GLU A 141 9.32 21.22 -2.20
C GLU A 141 9.96 19.82 -2.22
N GLU A 142 10.28 19.26 -1.06
CA GLU A 142 10.87 17.92 -0.94
C GLU A 142 9.88 16.85 -1.39
N MET A 143 8.62 16.98 -1.02
CA MET A 143 7.56 16.09 -1.53
C MET A 143 7.44 16.16 -3.06
N THR A 144 7.60 17.35 -3.63
CA THR A 144 7.60 17.56 -5.09
C THR A 144 8.82 16.93 -5.75
N GLU A 145 10.02 17.06 -5.16
CA GLU A 145 11.22 16.41 -5.69
C GLU A 145 11.10 14.87 -5.63
N ILE A 146 10.58 14.33 -4.53
CA ILE A 146 10.34 12.89 -4.42
C ILE A 146 9.34 12.41 -5.48
N ALA A 147 8.31 13.21 -5.78
CA ALA A 147 7.32 12.83 -6.80
C ALA A 147 7.92 12.68 -8.21
N LYS A 148 9.06 13.33 -8.50
CA LYS A 148 9.78 13.19 -9.77
C LYS A 148 10.49 11.85 -9.92
N LEU A 149 10.67 11.10 -8.83
CA LEU A 149 11.28 9.77 -8.85
C LEU A 149 10.33 8.68 -9.34
N ASP A 150 9.05 8.99 -9.53
CA ASP A 150 8.06 8.03 -10.01
C ASP A 150 8.40 7.54 -11.42
N LYS A 151 8.76 6.26 -11.52
CA LYS A 151 9.08 5.59 -12.77
C LYS A 151 7.89 4.82 -13.35
N ASN A 152 6.79 4.76 -12.59
CA ASN A 152 5.64 3.90 -12.87
C ASN A 152 6.03 2.42 -13.07
N VAL A 153 7.03 1.94 -12.32
CA VAL A 153 7.59 0.59 -12.39
C VAL A 153 7.40 -0.10 -11.06
N ARG A 154 6.72 -1.24 -11.10
CA ARG A 154 6.51 -2.09 -9.92
C ARG A 154 7.61 -3.13 -9.78
N TYR A 155 7.80 -3.63 -8.57
CA TYR A 155 8.71 -4.75 -8.30
C TYR A 155 8.05 -6.11 -8.47
N TYR A 156 6.73 -6.17 -8.34
CA TYR A 156 6.00 -7.42 -8.39
C TYR A 156 4.99 -7.46 -9.53
N TYR A 157 5.20 -8.39 -10.44
CA TYR A 157 4.30 -8.69 -11.54
C TYR A 157 3.63 -10.04 -11.30
N ARG A 158 2.33 -10.11 -11.57
CA ARG A 158 1.56 -11.35 -11.51
C ARG A 158 1.25 -11.80 -12.92
N THR A 159 1.43 -13.11 -13.15
CA THR A 159 0.90 -13.73 -14.37
C THR A 159 -0.58 -14.06 -14.21
N ASP A 160 -1.28 -14.26 -15.33
CA ASP A 160 -2.68 -14.68 -15.30
C ASP A 160 -2.84 -16.04 -14.62
N GLU A 161 -1.88 -16.96 -14.76
CA GLU A 161 -1.86 -18.27 -14.08
C GLU A 161 -1.80 -18.09 -12.56
N GLN A 162 -0.95 -17.21 -12.06
CA GLN A 162 -0.87 -16.89 -10.63
C GLN A 162 -2.20 -16.30 -10.12
N LEU A 163 -2.85 -15.44 -10.89
CA LEU A 163 -4.15 -14.90 -10.54
C LEU A 163 -5.22 -15.97 -10.42
N VAL A 164 -5.23 -16.96 -11.34
CA VAL A 164 -6.13 -18.12 -11.29
C VAL A 164 -5.83 -18.97 -10.06
N GLN A 165 -4.55 -19.24 -9.77
CA GLN A 165 -4.14 -20.02 -8.61
C GLN A 165 -4.58 -19.35 -7.31
N PHE A 166 -4.35 -18.04 -7.15
CA PHE A 166 -4.80 -17.30 -5.96
C PHE A 166 -6.33 -17.25 -5.82
N ALA A 167 -7.05 -17.18 -6.93
CA ALA A 167 -8.51 -17.21 -6.89
C ALA A 167 -9.08 -18.57 -6.41
N GLY A 168 -8.33 -19.66 -6.61
CA GLY A 168 -8.68 -21.00 -6.15
C GLY A 168 -8.16 -21.34 -4.75
N TRP A 169 -7.28 -20.50 -4.19
CA TRP A 169 -6.68 -20.78 -2.89
C TRP A 169 -7.70 -20.65 -1.76
N LYS A 170 -7.82 -21.71 -0.97
CA LYS A 170 -8.62 -21.74 0.25
C LYS A 170 -7.65 -21.93 1.42
N PRO A 171 -7.49 -20.92 2.30
CA PRO A 171 -6.64 -21.11 3.48
C PRO A 171 -7.24 -22.18 4.39
N GLU A 172 -6.42 -23.10 4.85
CA GLU A 172 -6.78 -23.97 5.96
C GLU A 172 -6.69 -23.12 7.23
N TYR A 173 -7.82 -22.88 7.85
CA TYR A 173 -7.85 -22.26 9.16
C TYR A 173 -7.64 -23.34 10.21
N GLU A 174 -6.67 -23.17 11.10
CA GLU A 174 -6.56 -24.00 12.29
C GLU A 174 -7.90 -23.89 13.05
N GLN A 175 -8.53 -25.03 13.29
CA GLN A 175 -9.70 -25.08 14.16
C GLN A 175 -9.17 -24.87 15.59
N VAL A 176 -9.39 -23.68 16.15
CA VAL A 176 -9.15 -23.37 17.55
C VAL A 176 -10.34 -23.84 18.38
#